data_4eaf8a3338393e90ba17b3d6bc840e45
#
_entry.id   4eaf8a3338393e90ba17b3d6bc840e45
#
_cell.length_a   1.000
_cell.length_b   1.000
_cell.length_c   1.000
_cell.angle_alpha   90.00
_cell.angle_beta   90.00
_cell.angle_gamma   90.00
#
_symmetry.space_group_name_H-M   'P 1'
#
loop_
_entity.id
_entity.type
_entity.pdbx_description
1 polymer ?
#
loop_
_entity_poly.entity_id
_entity_poly.type
_entity_poly.pdbx_seq_one_letter_code
_entity_poly.pdbx_strand_id
1 'polypeptide(L)'
;KQKTAYEIMRKEKIGALVVIGGDGSLTGARIFAEEYPVTCIGLPGTIDNDLYGTDFTIGYDTALNTIVECVDKIRDTATSHDRIFFVEVMGRDAGFLAQNSAIASGAEAAIIPEDRTDADQLETFIGRGFRKTKNSSIVIVTESPGNKNGGAMHYADRVKREYPGYDVRVSILGHLQRGGAPSANDRILASRLGEAAIQALMEDQHNIMVGIHNNEIVYVPFDQAIKNDKPIDKNLIRVLNELSI
;
A
#
# COMPACT_ATOMS: atom_id res chain seq x y z
N LYS A 1 26.04 13.88 2.06
CA LYS A 1 25.90 12.46 2.50
C LYS A 1 26.26 11.48 1.38
N GLN A 2 25.81 11.71 0.13
CA GLN A 2 26.13 10.83 -1.02
C GLN A 2 27.64 10.79 -1.32
N LYS A 3 28.31 11.94 -1.33
CA LYS A 3 29.77 11.98 -1.51
C LYS A 3 30.51 11.12 -0.48
N THR A 4 30.09 11.16 0.78
CA THR A 4 30.69 10.33 1.85
C THR A 4 30.43 8.85 1.60
N ALA A 5 29.22 8.46 1.12
CA ALA A 5 28.90 7.09 0.76
C ALA A 5 29.83 6.57 -0.36
N TYR A 6 30.02 7.36 -1.41
CA TYR A 6 30.92 6.99 -2.51
C TYR A 6 32.39 6.85 -2.04
N GLU A 7 32.88 7.74 -1.18
CA GLU A 7 34.22 7.65 -0.61
C GLU A 7 34.41 6.34 0.20
N ILE A 8 33.39 5.94 0.99
CA ILE A 8 33.39 4.66 1.70
C ILE A 8 33.43 3.48 0.71
N MET A 9 32.56 3.48 -0.30
CA MET A 9 32.52 2.41 -1.30
C MET A 9 33.88 2.23 -2.00
N ARG A 10 34.52 3.33 -2.39
CA ARG A 10 35.85 3.27 -2.99
C ARG A 10 36.89 2.69 -2.04
N LYS A 11 36.88 3.12 -0.77
CA LYS A 11 37.80 2.63 0.26
C LYS A 11 37.63 1.14 0.50
N GLU A 12 36.39 0.68 0.59
CA GLU A 12 36.03 -0.71 0.86
C GLU A 12 35.97 -1.59 -0.42
N LYS A 13 36.27 -1.00 -1.61
CA LYS A 13 36.23 -1.67 -2.92
C LYS A 13 34.88 -2.29 -3.25
N ILE A 14 33.79 -1.59 -2.89
CA ILE A 14 32.42 -2.00 -3.21
C ILE A 14 32.12 -1.55 -4.63
N GLY A 15 31.79 -2.47 -5.53
CA GLY A 15 31.53 -2.21 -6.95
C GLY A 15 30.07 -1.93 -7.30
N ALA A 16 29.12 -2.39 -6.47
CA ALA A 16 27.69 -2.22 -6.72
C ALA A 16 26.90 -2.08 -5.42
N LEU A 17 25.68 -1.55 -5.52
CA LEU A 17 24.72 -1.46 -4.42
C LEU A 17 23.42 -2.17 -4.80
N VAL A 18 22.90 -3.00 -3.88
CA VAL A 18 21.51 -3.45 -3.92
C VAL A 18 20.74 -2.62 -2.91
N VAL A 19 19.76 -1.83 -3.38
CA VAL A 19 19.00 -0.89 -2.58
C VAL A 19 17.59 -1.43 -2.39
N ILE A 20 17.23 -1.77 -1.14
CA ILE A 20 15.90 -2.27 -0.79
C ILE A 20 15.09 -1.13 -0.20
N GLY A 21 13.99 -0.74 -0.87
CA GLY A 21 13.16 0.35 -0.38
C GLY A 21 12.06 0.76 -1.34
N GLY A 22 11.30 1.77 -0.94
CA GLY A 22 10.23 2.37 -1.74
C GLY A 22 10.75 3.45 -2.69
N ASP A 23 9.83 4.25 -3.23
CA ASP A 23 10.06 5.32 -4.20
C ASP A 23 11.24 6.24 -3.85
N GLY A 24 11.26 6.78 -2.61
CA GLY A 24 12.34 7.66 -2.17
C GLY A 24 13.73 6.99 -2.16
N SER A 25 13.80 5.69 -1.82
CA SER A 25 15.07 4.95 -1.82
C SER A 25 15.56 4.68 -3.24
N LEU A 26 14.65 4.31 -4.15
CA LEU A 26 14.97 4.07 -5.56
C LEU A 26 15.33 5.38 -6.27
N THR A 27 14.66 6.48 -5.96
CA THR A 27 15.03 7.82 -6.42
C THR A 27 16.45 8.18 -5.97
N GLY A 28 16.78 7.92 -4.70
CA GLY A 28 18.12 8.13 -4.18
C GLY A 28 19.17 7.26 -4.88
N ALA A 29 18.86 6.00 -5.16
CA ALA A 29 19.74 5.07 -5.88
C ALA A 29 19.99 5.53 -7.33
N ARG A 30 18.94 5.99 -8.02
CA ARG A 30 19.03 6.54 -9.37
C ARG A 30 19.96 7.76 -9.42
N ILE A 31 19.72 8.75 -8.56
CA ILE A 31 20.55 9.96 -8.49
C ILE A 31 22.00 9.60 -8.16
N PHE A 32 22.20 8.64 -7.23
CA PHE A 32 23.54 8.21 -6.85
C PHE A 32 24.29 7.56 -8.02
N ALA A 33 23.60 6.72 -8.81
CA ALA A 33 24.19 6.09 -10.00
C ALA A 33 24.43 7.10 -11.16
N GLU A 34 23.68 8.20 -11.23
CA GLU A 34 23.93 9.28 -12.18
C GLU A 34 25.16 10.13 -11.81
N GLU A 35 25.35 10.38 -10.50
CA GLU A 35 26.44 11.21 -9.99
C GLU A 35 27.78 10.46 -9.88
N TYR A 36 27.74 9.14 -9.67
CA TYR A 36 28.92 8.32 -9.41
C TYR A 36 28.92 7.04 -10.26
N PRO A 37 30.10 6.56 -10.68
CA PRO A 37 30.24 5.32 -11.48
C PRO A 37 30.02 4.08 -10.58
N VAL A 38 28.78 3.90 -10.10
CA VAL A 38 28.35 2.80 -9.23
C VAL A 38 27.09 2.17 -9.80
N THR A 39 27.14 0.86 -9.99
CA THR A 39 25.95 0.09 -10.38
C THR A 39 24.98 0.00 -9.20
N CYS A 40 23.71 0.35 -9.45
CA CYS A 40 22.63 0.22 -8.48
C CYS A 40 21.55 -0.72 -9.00
N ILE A 41 21.16 -1.69 -8.17
CA ILE A 41 19.99 -2.55 -8.40
C ILE A 41 18.99 -2.28 -7.27
N GLY A 42 17.74 -2.01 -7.63
CA GLY A 42 16.67 -1.76 -6.68
C GLY A 42 15.82 -2.99 -6.40
N LEU A 43 15.39 -3.15 -5.16
CA LEU A 43 14.35 -4.11 -4.76
C LEU A 43 13.17 -3.36 -4.12
N PRO A 44 11.92 -3.65 -4.53
CA PRO A 44 10.74 -2.91 -4.06
C PRO A 44 10.38 -3.30 -2.63
N GLY A 45 10.82 -2.51 -1.66
CA GLY A 45 10.60 -2.71 -0.22
C GLY A 45 9.69 -1.62 0.36
N THR A 46 8.39 -1.75 0.20
CA THR A 46 7.37 -0.83 0.73
C THR A 46 6.07 -1.56 0.98
N ILE A 47 5.30 -1.14 1.99
CA ILE A 47 3.96 -1.68 2.25
C ILE A 47 2.89 -1.05 1.34
N ASP A 48 3.18 0.08 0.70
CA ASP A 48 2.20 0.87 -0.06
C ASP A 48 1.86 0.24 -1.40
N ASN A 49 2.70 -0.68 -1.90
CA ASN A 49 2.56 -1.41 -3.18
C ASN A 49 2.37 -0.49 -4.40
N ASP A 50 2.95 0.69 -4.36
CA ASP A 50 2.75 1.80 -5.29
C ASP A 50 3.81 1.91 -6.40
N LEU A 51 4.83 1.04 -6.41
CA LEU A 51 5.89 1.06 -7.40
C LEU A 51 5.44 0.47 -8.74
N TYR A 52 5.64 1.23 -9.82
CA TYR A 52 5.31 0.78 -11.17
C TYR A 52 6.22 -0.37 -11.63
N GLY A 53 5.65 -1.31 -12.40
CA GLY A 53 6.39 -2.42 -13.01
C GLY A 53 6.58 -3.64 -12.09
N THR A 54 5.95 -3.68 -10.94
CA THR A 54 5.87 -4.87 -10.10
C THR A 54 4.45 -5.10 -9.58
N ASP A 55 4.01 -6.34 -9.53
CA ASP A 55 2.68 -6.69 -8.99
C ASP A 55 2.68 -6.53 -7.46
N PHE A 56 3.77 -6.94 -6.80
CA PHE A 56 3.91 -6.93 -5.35
C PHE A 56 5.21 -6.31 -4.90
N THR A 57 5.16 -5.63 -3.76
CA THR A 57 6.32 -5.09 -3.05
C THR A 57 6.54 -5.85 -1.75
N ILE A 58 7.79 -5.98 -1.31
CA ILE A 58 8.17 -6.66 -0.06
C ILE A 58 7.58 -5.88 1.11
N GLY A 59 6.80 -6.56 1.95
CA GLY A 59 6.12 -5.99 3.12
C GLY A 59 4.63 -5.73 2.92
N TYR A 60 4.15 -5.66 1.68
CA TYR A 60 2.74 -5.41 1.38
C TYR A 60 1.81 -6.51 1.91
N ASP A 61 2.12 -7.77 1.63
CA ASP A 61 1.30 -8.90 2.08
C ASP A 61 1.26 -9.00 3.61
N THR A 62 2.37 -8.73 4.28
CA THR A 62 2.43 -8.68 5.75
C THR A 62 1.54 -7.57 6.31
N ALA A 63 1.60 -6.38 5.73
CA ALA A 63 0.76 -5.25 6.15
C ALA A 63 -0.72 -5.55 5.92
N LEU A 64 -1.06 -6.16 4.78
CA LEU A 64 -2.42 -6.56 4.45
C LEU A 64 -3.00 -7.56 5.47
N ASN A 65 -2.23 -8.60 5.83
CA ASN A 65 -2.62 -9.56 6.85
C ASN A 65 -2.82 -8.89 8.23
N THR A 66 -1.94 -7.95 8.60
CA THR A 66 -2.09 -7.18 9.85
C THR A 66 -3.38 -6.37 9.86
N ILE A 67 -3.73 -5.72 8.74
CA ILE A 67 -4.99 -4.96 8.63
C ILE A 67 -6.19 -5.90 8.78
N VAL A 68 -6.22 -7.02 8.07
CA VAL A 68 -7.32 -8.00 8.12
C VAL A 68 -7.51 -8.49 9.54
N GLU A 69 -6.44 -8.89 10.23
CA GLU A 69 -6.50 -9.30 11.64
C GLU A 69 -7.08 -8.22 12.57
N CYS A 70 -6.69 -6.96 12.36
CA CYS A 70 -7.24 -5.83 13.13
C CYS A 70 -8.73 -5.62 12.84
N VAL A 71 -9.13 -5.69 11.57
CA VAL A 71 -10.54 -5.51 11.17
C VAL A 71 -11.41 -6.63 11.73
N ASP A 72 -10.94 -7.88 11.73
CA ASP A 72 -11.66 -9.01 12.33
C ASP A 72 -11.89 -8.77 13.83
N LYS A 73 -10.88 -8.32 14.56
CA LYS A 73 -11.01 -7.95 15.99
C LYS A 73 -12.01 -6.82 16.21
N ILE A 74 -12.02 -5.80 15.33
CA ILE A 74 -13.00 -4.71 15.39
C ILE A 74 -14.41 -5.27 15.15
N ARG A 75 -14.58 -6.14 14.16
CA ARG A 75 -15.85 -6.76 13.82
C ARG A 75 -16.43 -7.57 14.98
N ASP A 76 -15.60 -8.34 15.68
CA ASP A 76 -16.01 -9.12 16.86
C ASP A 76 -16.57 -8.24 17.99
N THR A 77 -16.10 -6.99 18.09
CA THR A 77 -16.60 -6.02 19.08
C THR A 77 -17.85 -5.26 18.64
N ALA A 78 -18.21 -5.38 17.35
CA ALA A 78 -19.29 -4.61 16.74
C ALA A 78 -20.64 -5.29 16.92
N THR A 79 -21.14 -5.40 18.16
CA THR A 79 -22.39 -6.10 18.49
C THR A 79 -23.65 -5.23 18.47
N SER A 80 -23.50 -3.89 18.29
CA SER A 80 -24.63 -2.94 18.34
C SER A 80 -25.12 -2.59 16.93
N HIS A 81 -26.45 -2.47 16.79
CA HIS A 81 -27.09 -1.99 15.56
C HIS A 81 -26.71 -0.54 15.25
N ASP A 82 -26.75 -0.16 13.99
CA ASP A 82 -26.52 1.19 13.48
C ASP A 82 -25.13 1.77 13.80
N ARG A 83 -24.10 0.91 13.95
CA ARG A 83 -22.74 1.34 14.19
C ARG A 83 -21.92 1.32 12.92
N ILE A 84 -21.19 2.44 12.67
CA ILE A 84 -20.22 2.56 11.57
C ILE A 84 -18.83 2.67 12.15
N PHE A 85 -17.93 1.78 11.68
CA PHE A 85 -16.51 1.85 11.96
C PHE A 85 -15.76 2.39 10.74
N PHE A 86 -15.08 3.51 10.90
CA PHE A 86 -14.07 3.96 9.96
C PHE A 86 -12.71 3.44 10.43
N VAL A 87 -12.07 2.62 9.60
CA VAL A 87 -10.74 2.05 9.88
C VAL A 87 -9.73 2.69 8.93
N GLU A 88 -8.82 3.52 9.48
CA GLU A 88 -7.79 4.16 8.69
C GLU A 88 -6.59 3.24 8.53
N VAL A 89 -6.16 3.08 7.28
CA VAL A 89 -4.99 2.29 6.90
C VAL A 89 -3.96 3.17 6.20
N MET A 90 -2.70 2.77 6.25
CA MET A 90 -1.62 3.41 5.51
C MET A 90 -1.80 3.25 4.00
N GLY A 91 -0.89 3.77 3.21
CA GLY A 91 -0.89 3.70 1.75
C GLY A 91 -0.53 5.04 1.09
N ARG A 92 -0.40 6.13 1.86
CA ARG A 92 -0.12 7.48 1.34
C ARG A 92 -1.13 7.90 0.28
N ASP A 93 -0.65 8.08 -0.97
CA ASP A 93 -1.43 8.49 -2.13
C ASP A 93 -1.95 7.28 -2.94
N ALA A 94 -1.81 6.04 -2.40
CA ALA A 94 -2.20 4.80 -3.05
C ALA A 94 -3.19 3.98 -2.20
N GLY A 95 -4.27 3.54 -2.82
CA GLY A 95 -5.37 2.82 -2.17
C GLY A 95 -5.23 1.30 -2.13
N PHE A 96 -4.07 0.71 -2.48
CA PHE A 96 -3.91 -0.75 -2.57
C PHE A 96 -4.20 -1.48 -1.27
N LEU A 97 -3.67 -0.98 -0.14
CA LEU A 97 -3.94 -1.56 1.18
C LEU A 97 -5.42 -1.47 1.53
N ALA A 98 -6.05 -0.30 1.32
CA ALA A 98 -7.46 -0.10 1.64
C ALA A 98 -8.37 -0.97 0.77
N GLN A 99 -8.15 -1.01 -0.54
CA GLN A 99 -8.94 -1.80 -1.47
C GLN A 99 -8.88 -3.29 -1.15
N ASN A 100 -7.67 -3.83 -1.02
CA ASN A 100 -7.50 -5.27 -0.84
C ASN A 100 -7.88 -5.73 0.57
N SER A 101 -7.62 -4.93 1.60
CA SER A 101 -8.06 -5.26 2.96
C SER A 101 -9.58 -5.17 3.11
N ALA A 102 -10.25 -4.24 2.43
CA ALA A 102 -11.70 -4.18 2.44
C ALA A 102 -12.34 -5.43 1.83
N ILE A 103 -11.82 -5.90 0.70
CA ILE A 103 -12.28 -7.15 0.08
C ILE A 103 -12.01 -8.33 1.00
N ALA A 104 -10.78 -8.48 1.48
CA ALA A 104 -10.34 -9.62 2.27
C ALA A 104 -11.06 -9.73 3.62
N SER A 105 -11.40 -8.59 4.24
CA SER A 105 -12.14 -8.56 5.51
C SER A 105 -13.66 -8.49 5.35
N GLY A 106 -14.18 -8.38 4.11
CA GLY A 106 -15.62 -8.20 3.86
C GLY A 106 -16.16 -6.88 4.41
N ALA A 107 -15.36 -5.81 4.34
CA ALA A 107 -15.80 -4.46 4.67
C ALA A 107 -16.83 -3.97 3.64
N GLU A 108 -17.70 -3.06 4.04
CA GLU A 108 -18.78 -2.54 3.20
C GLU A 108 -18.30 -1.52 2.17
N ALA A 109 -17.18 -0.85 2.42
CA ALA A 109 -16.59 0.11 1.48
C ALA A 109 -15.09 0.31 1.71
N ALA A 110 -14.40 0.81 0.68
CA ALA A 110 -13.08 1.40 0.78
C ALA A 110 -13.11 2.82 0.20
N ILE A 111 -12.55 3.77 0.92
CA ILE A 111 -12.34 5.14 0.46
C ILE A 111 -10.88 5.28 0.09
N ILE A 112 -10.61 5.44 -1.21
CA ILE A 112 -9.26 5.43 -1.78
C ILE A 112 -9.00 6.71 -2.60
N PRO A 113 -7.74 7.17 -2.68
CA PRO A 113 -7.39 8.41 -3.37
C PRO A 113 -7.54 8.35 -4.89
N GLU A 114 -7.49 7.16 -5.50
CA GLU A 114 -7.61 6.97 -6.95
C GLU A 114 -9.05 7.04 -7.46
N ASP A 115 -10.03 6.85 -6.59
CA ASP A 115 -11.43 7.03 -6.95
C ASP A 115 -11.75 8.52 -6.95
N ARG A 116 -11.46 9.17 -8.08
CA ARG A 116 -11.72 10.59 -8.34
C ARG A 116 -13.07 10.82 -9.01
N THR A 117 -14.03 9.94 -8.77
CA THR A 117 -15.39 10.19 -9.25
C THR A 117 -15.94 11.43 -8.56
N ASP A 118 -16.65 12.31 -9.30
CA ASP A 118 -17.35 13.47 -8.73
C ASP A 118 -18.45 13.04 -7.73
N ALA A 119 -18.78 11.76 -7.71
CA ALA A 119 -19.68 11.16 -6.74
C ALA A 119 -18.99 11.06 -5.38
N ASP A 120 -19.60 11.62 -4.38
CA ASP A 120 -19.18 11.49 -2.99
C ASP A 120 -19.23 10.03 -2.57
N GLN A 121 -18.04 9.40 -2.36
CA GLN A 121 -17.94 7.99 -1.98
C GLN A 121 -18.72 7.69 -0.71
N LEU A 122 -18.73 8.61 0.26
CA LEU A 122 -19.48 8.47 1.50
C LEU A 122 -21.00 8.51 1.24
N GLU A 123 -21.48 9.46 0.45
CA GLU A 123 -22.90 9.54 0.08
C GLU A 123 -23.35 8.31 -0.69
N THR A 124 -22.52 7.83 -1.61
CA THR A 124 -22.78 6.60 -2.36
C THR A 124 -22.89 5.39 -1.44
N PHE A 125 -22.00 5.28 -0.45
CA PHE A 125 -22.02 4.21 0.54
C PHE A 125 -23.28 4.30 1.44
N ILE A 126 -23.55 5.45 2.01
CA ILE A 126 -24.72 5.66 2.90
C ILE A 126 -26.02 5.54 2.12
N GLY A 127 -26.09 6.07 0.89
CA GLY A 127 -27.27 6.03 0.02
C GLY A 127 -27.66 4.62 -0.44
N ARG A 128 -26.71 3.67 -0.49
CA ARG A 128 -27.01 2.24 -0.73
C ARG A 128 -27.74 1.58 0.43
N GLY A 129 -27.77 2.25 1.58
CA GLY A 129 -28.38 1.76 2.81
C GLY A 129 -27.54 0.67 3.48
N PHE A 130 -27.61 0.60 4.79
CA PHE A 130 -27.04 -0.52 5.51
C PHE A 130 -27.89 -1.76 5.27
N ARG A 131 -27.26 -2.90 5.07
CA ARG A 131 -28.00 -4.17 5.01
C ARG A 131 -28.81 -4.30 6.30
N LYS A 132 -30.12 -4.45 6.17
CA LYS A 132 -31.04 -4.67 7.29
C LYS A 132 -30.67 -5.88 8.18
N THR A 133 -29.74 -6.70 7.70
CA THR A 133 -29.30 -7.95 8.37
C THR A 133 -27.95 -7.82 9.09
N LYS A 134 -27.20 -6.70 8.88
CA LYS A 134 -25.89 -6.49 9.53
C LYS A 134 -26.04 -5.52 10.71
N ASN A 135 -25.42 -5.87 11.82
CA ASN A 135 -25.44 -5.07 13.05
C ASN A 135 -24.43 -3.91 13.03
N SER A 136 -23.47 -3.93 12.13
CA SER A 136 -22.46 -2.88 12.00
C SER A 136 -21.89 -2.84 10.60
N SER A 137 -21.34 -1.69 10.21
CA SER A 137 -20.65 -1.50 8.93
C SER A 137 -19.23 -1.04 9.15
N ILE A 138 -18.30 -1.58 8.35
CA ILE A 138 -16.88 -1.23 8.37
C ILE A 138 -16.53 -0.56 7.05
N VAL A 139 -15.95 0.62 7.14
CA VAL A 139 -15.43 1.39 6.00
C VAL A 139 -13.92 1.52 6.18
N ILE A 140 -13.16 1.00 5.24
CA ILE A 140 -11.70 1.17 5.22
C ILE A 140 -11.37 2.50 4.53
N VAL A 141 -10.49 3.28 5.12
CA VAL A 141 -10.11 4.60 4.60
C VAL A 141 -8.60 4.67 4.46
N THR A 142 -8.09 5.02 3.29
CA THR A 142 -6.66 5.31 3.13
C THR A 142 -6.28 6.57 3.89
N GLU A 143 -5.17 6.56 4.63
CA GLU A 143 -4.59 7.78 5.20
C GLU A 143 -4.38 8.82 4.08
N SER A 144 -4.62 10.09 4.37
CA SER A 144 -4.40 11.17 3.40
C SER A 144 -3.30 12.09 3.89
N PRO A 145 -2.06 11.90 3.43
CA PRO A 145 -0.97 12.82 3.76
C PRO A 145 -1.29 14.21 3.17
N GLY A 146 -1.30 15.22 4.02
CA GLY A 146 -1.61 16.59 3.63
C GLY A 146 -3.09 16.95 3.62
N ASN A 147 -3.95 16.12 4.19
CA ASN A 147 -5.33 16.43 4.57
C ASN A 147 -6.27 16.92 3.45
N LYS A 148 -6.01 16.50 2.20
CA LYS A 148 -6.88 16.90 1.09
C LYS A 148 -8.30 16.34 1.20
N ASN A 149 -8.45 15.17 1.82
CA ASN A 149 -9.74 14.49 2.06
C ASN A 149 -9.94 14.04 3.52
N GLY A 150 -9.01 14.34 4.42
CA GLY A 150 -9.20 14.32 5.87
C GLY A 150 -9.11 12.98 6.61
N GLY A 151 -8.80 11.86 5.95
CA GLY A 151 -8.71 10.56 6.62
C GLY A 151 -10.00 10.10 7.30
N ALA A 152 -9.93 9.04 8.11
CA ALA A 152 -11.10 8.44 8.76
C ALA A 152 -11.84 9.39 9.71
N MET A 153 -11.13 10.29 10.41
CA MET A 153 -11.76 11.27 11.31
C MET A 153 -12.66 12.24 10.56
N HIS A 154 -12.25 12.70 9.37
CA HIS A 154 -13.05 13.60 8.55
C HIS A 154 -14.40 12.97 8.17
N TYR A 155 -14.37 11.72 7.69
CA TYR A 155 -15.60 11.01 7.32
C TYR A 155 -16.48 10.71 8.54
N ALA A 156 -15.86 10.36 9.66
CA ALA A 156 -16.58 10.13 10.92
C ALA A 156 -17.32 11.39 11.41
N ASP A 157 -16.65 12.54 11.39
CA ASP A 157 -17.25 13.81 11.82
C ASP A 157 -18.34 14.27 10.84
N ARG A 158 -18.16 14.00 9.56
CA ARG A 158 -19.18 14.26 8.55
C ARG A 158 -20.42 13.41 8.78
N VAL A 159 -20.29 12.10 9.03
CA VAL A 159 -21.42 11.20 9.31
C VAL A 159 -22.15 11.65 10.59
N LYS A 160 -21.43 11.95 11.66
CA LYS A 160 -22.04 12.44 12.91
C LYS A 160 -22.90 13.71 12.70
N ARG A 161 -22.47 14.62 11.81
CA ARG A 161 -23.16 15.87 11.52
C ARG A 161 -24.36 15.66 10.61
N GLU A 162 -24.19 14.88 9.54
CA GLU A 162 -25.18 14.75 8.45
C GLU A 162 -26.17 13.60 8.71
N TYR A 163 -25.75 12.60 9.50
CA TYR A 163 -26.53 11.38 9.77
C TYR A 163 -26.53 11.04 11.28
N PRO A 164 -27.14 11.85 12.14
CA PRO A 164 -27.00 11.73 13.60
C PRO A 164 -27.61 10.45 14.21
N GLY A 165 -28.28 9.62 13.41
CA GLY A 165 -28.82 8.33 13.85
C GLY A 165 -27.76 7.22 13.98
N TYR A 166 -26.53 7.43 13.49
CA TYR A 166 -25.49 6.39 13.52
C TYR A 166 -24.50 6.59 14.68
N ASP A 167 -24.14 5.48 15.36
CA ASP A 167 -23.03 5.44 16.31
C ASP A 167 -21.72 5.25 15.54
N VAL A 168 -20.89 6.28 15.45
CA VAL A 168 -19.68 6.30 14.63
C VAL A 168 -18.45 6.09 15.50
N ARG A 169 -17.61 5.12 15.10
CA ARG A 169 -16.33 4.79 15.71
C ARG A 169 -15.19 4.95 14.69
N VAL A 170 -14.00 5.28 15.19
CA VAL A 170 -12.78 5.41 14.37
C VAL A 170 -11.67 4.58 14.98
N SER A 171 -10.98 3.85 14.13
CA SER A 171 -9.76 3.13 14.47
C SER A 171 -8.66 3.51 13.48
N ILE A 172 -7.57 4.08 13.96
CA ILE A 172 -6.41 4.43 13.13
C ILE A 172 -5.32 3.39 13.41
N LEU A 173 -5.05 2.51 12.44
CA LEU A 173 -4.10 1.42 12.64
C LEU A 173 -2.64 1.91 12.65
N GLY A 174 -2.33 2.94 11.87
CA GLY A 174 -1.03 3.60 11.88
C GLY A 174 0.14 2.61 11.72
N HIS A 175 1.18 2.80 12.54
CA HIS A 175 2.44 2.06 12.43
C HIS A 175 2.36 0.56 12.78
N LEU A 176 1.27 0.06 13.34
CA LEU A 176 1.08 -1.40 13.51
C LEU A 176 1.26 -2.16 12.20
N GLN A 177 0.88 -1.54 11.09
CA GLN A 177 0.98 -2.12 9.74
C GLN A 177 2.43 -2.30 9.25
N ARG A 178 3.39 -1.63 9.88
CA ARG A 178 4.82 -1.72 9.55
C ARG A 178 5.57 -2.75 10.40
N GLY A 179 4.91 -3.34 11.37
CA GLY A 179 5.50 -4.28 12.32
C GLY A 179 5.11 -5.73 12.05
N GLY A 180 5.55 -6.60 12.97
CA GLY A 180 5.23 -8.01 12.96
C GLY A 180 6.21 -8.88 12.18
N ALA A 181 5.95 -10.20 12.21
CA ALA A 181 6.74 -11.17 11.46
C ALA A 181 6.31 -11.17 9.98
N PRO A 182 7.25 -11.16 9.03
CA PRO A 182 6.92 -11.25 7.63
C PRO A 182 6.11 -12.50 7.30
N SER A 183 5.10 -12.33 6.45
CA SER A 183 4.30 -13.45 5.91
C SER A 183 5.16 -14.41 5.09
N ALA A 184 4.65 -15.61 4.84
CA ALA A 184 5.33 -16.57 3.96
C ALA A 184 5.50 -16.00 2.54
N ASN A 185 4.50 -15.28 2.02
CA ASN A 185 4.56 -14.65 0.70
C ASN A 185 5.67 -13.60 0.62
N ASP A 186 5.78 -12.70 1.60
CA ASP A 186 6.84 -11.69 1.62
C ASP A 186 8.24 -12.31 1.72
N ARG A 187 8.40 -13.39 2.49
CA ARG A 187 9.68 -14.10 2.60
C ARG A 187 10.10 -14.74 1.28
N ILE A 188 9.16 -15.39 0.59
CA ILE A 188 9.40 -16.03 -0.72
C ILE A 188 9.70 -14.94 -1.76
N LEU A 189 8.89 -13.88 -1.80
CA LEU A 189 9.11 -12.75 -2.72
C LEU A 189 10.49 -12.12 -2.51
N ALA A 190 10.86 -11.81 -1.26
CA ALA A 190 12.16 -11.24 -0.93
C ALA A 190 13.33 -12.15 -1.38
N SER A 191 13.20 -13.47 -1.20
CA SER A 191 14.22 -14.44 -1.61
C SER A 191 14.37 -14.48 -3.14
N ARG A 192 13.24 -14.50 -3.87
CA ARG A 192 13.23 -14.48 -5.35
C ARG A 192 13.84 -13.20 -5.92
N LEU A 193 13.44 -12.04 -5.38
CA LEU A 193 13.93 -10.74 -5.82
C LEU A 193 15.43 -10.57 -5.47
N GLY A 194 15.85 -11.07 -4.30
CA GLY A 194 17.24 -11.01 -3.88
C GLY A 194 18.16 -11.86 -4.77
N GLU A 195 17.74 -13.09 -5.09
CA GLU A 195 18.46 -13.96 -6.04
C GLU A 195 18.55 -13.30 -7.42
N ALA A 196 17.42 -12.80 -7.94
CA ALA A 196 17.37 -12.14 -9.24
C ALA A 196 18.20 -10.85 -9.29
N ALA A 197 18.36 -10.12 -8.17
CA ALA A 197 19.25 -8.96 -8.11
C ALA A 197 20.73 -9.35 -8.30
N ILE A 198 21.14 -10.47 -7.73
CA ILE A 198 22.50 -10.98 -7.93
C ILE A 198 22.68 -11.46 -9.38
N GLN A 199 21.69 -12.15 -9.94
CA GLN A 199 21.72 -12.56 -11.34
C GLN A 199 21.81 -11.34 -12.27
N ALA A 200 21.03 -10.28 -12.01
CA ALA A 200 21.10 -9.04 -12.77
C ALA A 200 22.51 -8.42 -12.75
N LEU A 201 23.18 -8.41 -11.59
CA LEU A 201 24.57 -7.93 -11.48
C LEU A 201 25.54 -8.81 -12.28
N MET A 202 25.36 -10.13 -12.30
CA MET A 202 26.19 -11.07 -13.07
C MET A 202 25.98 -10.90 -14.59
N GLU A 203 24.81 -10.46 -15.01
CA GLU A 203 24.44 -10.15 -16.39
C GLU A 203 24.75 -8.70 -16.80
N ASP A 204 25.50 -7.98 -15.98
CA ASP A 204 25.90 -6.59 -16.22
C ASP A 204 24.70 -5.61 -16.35
N GLN A 205 23.56 -5.95 -15.73
CA GLN A 205 22.43 -5.06 -15.61
C GLN A 205 22.74 -3.94 -14.61
N HIS A 206 22.23 -2.75 -14.85
CA HIS A 206 22.48 -1.60 -13.98
C HIS A 206 21.30 -0.62 -14.00
N ASN A 207 21.11 0.09 -12.89
CA ASN A 207 20.11 1.16 -12.73
C ASN A 207 18.68 0.69 -13.00
N ILE A 208 18.36 -0.51 -12.51
CA ILE A 208 17.07 -1.14 -12.63
C ILE A 208 16.48 -1.51 -11.25
N MET A 209 15.17 -1.60 -11.18
CA MET A 209 14.45 -2.29 -10.14
C MET A 209 14.13 -3.73 -10.61
N VAL A 210 14.42 -4.71 -9.77
CA VAL A 210 13.93 -6.07 -9.96
C VAL A 210 12.52 -6.16 -9.41
N GLY A 211 11.57 -6.49 -10.25
CA GLY A 211 10.17 -6.66 -9.87
C GLY A 211 9.63 -8.04 -10.21
N ILE A 212 8.35 -8.24 -9.95
CA ILE A 212 7.62 -9.45 -10.34
C ILE A 212 6.34 -9.03 -11.08
N HIS A 213 6.10 -9.63 -12.25
CA HIS A 213 4.90 -9.40 -13.03
C HIS A 213 4.38 -10.72 -13.59
N ASN A 214 3.09 -11.03 -13.35
CA ASN A 214 2.50 -12.33 -13.70
C ASN A 214 3.33 -13.53 -13.21
N ASN A 215 3.86 -13.43 -11.99
CA ASN A 215 4.73 -14.42 -11.35
C ASN A 215 6.13 -14.59 -12.00
N GLU A 216 6.51 -13.78 -12.97
CA GLU A 216 7.81 -13.77 -13.63
C GLU A 216 8.66 -12.60 -13.11
N ILE A 217 9.99 -12.80 -13.03
CA ILE A 217 10.93 -11.73 -12.72
C ILE A 217 11.01 -10.76 -13.89
N VAL A 218 10.96 -9.48 -13.61
CA VAL A 218 11.10 -8.40 -14.58
C VAL A 218 12.12 -7.38 -14.12
N TYR A 219 12.82 -6.77 -15.09
CA TYR A 219 13.78 -5.70 -14.86
C TYR A 219 13.21 -4.39 -15.36
N VAL A 220 13.00 -3.46 -14.46
CA VAL A 220 12.33 -2.18 -14.74
C VAL A 220 13.33 -1.04 -14.54
N PRO A 221 13.64 -0.23 -15.56
CA PRO A 221 14.49 0.94 -15.39
C PRO A 221 13.98 1.84 -14.25
N PHE A 222 14.89 2.38 -13.43
CA PHE A 222 14.50 3.25 -12.30
C PHE A 222 13.59 4.40 -12.72
N ASP A 223 13.87 5.01 -13.87
CA ASP A 223 13.05 6.09 -14.40
C ASP A 223 11.59 5.69 -14.65
N GLN A 224 11.35 4.46 -15.05
CA GLN A 224 9.99 3.94 -15.23
C GLN A 224 9.34 3.59 -13.89
N ALA A 225 10.10 2.94 -13.00
CA ALA A 225 9.60 2.49 -11.71
C ALA A 225 9.14 3.66 -10.81
N ILE A 226 9.83 4.82 -10.87
CA ILE A 226 9.60 5.97 -9.98
C ILE A 226 8.79 7.11 -10.62
N LYS A 227 8.69 7.18 -11.95
CA LYS A 227 7.97 8.27 -12.65
C LYS A 227 6.56 7.92 -13.06
N ASN A 228 6.24 6.63 -13.13
CA ASN A 228 4.92 6.17 -13.55
C ASN A 228 4.10 5.77 -12.33
N ASP A 229 2.82 6.12 -12.35
CA ASP A 229 1.87 5.67 -11.36
C ASP A 229 1.48 4.20 -11.64
N LYS A 230 1.44 3.38 -10.60
CA LYS A 230 0.90 2.03 -10.67
C LYS A 230 -0.63 2.12 -10.64
N PRO A 231 -1.33 1.64 -11.69
CA PRO A 231 -2.79 1.74 -11.72
C PRO A 231 -3.42 0.78 -10.70
N ILE A 232 -4.47 1.25 -10.02
CA ILE A 232 -5.29 0.40 -9.17
C ILE A 232 -6.16 -0.53 -10.03
N ASP A 233 -6.42 -1.74 -9.54
CA ASP A 233 -7.26 -2.70 -10.27
C ASP A 233 -8.75 -2.33 -10.15
N LYS A 234 -9.32 -1.83 -11.25
CA LYS A 234 -10.73 -1.46 -11.33
C LYS A 234 -11.68 -2.67 -11.21
N ASN A 235 -11.22 -3.88 -11.55
CA ASN A 235 -12.05 -5.08 -11.35
C ASN A 235 -12.22 -5.37 -9.86
N LEU A 236 -11.20 -5.13 -9.05
CA LEU A 236 -11.30 -5.28 -7.59
C LEU A 236 -12.23 -4.23 -6.98
N ILE A 237 -12.28 -3.00 -7.52
CA ILE A 237 -13.29 -2.00 -7.10
C ILE A 237 -14.70 -2.53 -7.39
N ARG A 238 -14.92 -3.13 -8.58
CA ARG A 238 -16.20 -3.75 -8.90
C ARG A 238 -16.55 -4.90 -7.97
N VAL A 239 -15.60 -5.79 -7.68
CA VAL A 239 -15.77 -6.90 -6.72
C VAL A 239 -16.16 -6.37 -5.34
N LEU A 240 -15.46 -5.35 -4.82
CA LEU A 240 -15.79 -4.73 -3.55
C LEU A 240 -17.23 -4.19 -3.54
N ASN A 241 -17.62 -3.48 -4.60
CA ASN A 241 -18.97 -2.95 -4.74
C ASN A 241 -20.04 -4.04 -4.80
N GLU A 242 -19.78 -5.16 -5.46
CA GLU A 242 -20.68 -6.32 -5.53
C GLU A 242 -20.80 -7.05 -4.20
N LEU A 243 -19.71 -7.19 -3.44
CA LEU A 243 -19.70 -7.86 -2.13
C LEU A 243 -20.33 -7.01 -1.03
N SER A 244 -20.38 -5.70 -1.20
CA SER A 244 -20.96 -4.75 -0.22
C SER A 244 -22.48 -4.55 -0.34
N ILE A 245 -23.14 -5.27 -1.25
CA ILE A 245 -24.62 -5.23 -1.47
C ILE A 245 -25.37 -6.13 -0.48
#